data_88f2e2a79a455ef548a9935c4e026a9e
#
_entry.id   88f2e2a79a455ef548a9935c4e026a9e
#
_cell.length_a   1.000
_cell.length_b   1.000
_cell.length_c   1.000
_cell.angle_alpha   90.00
_cell.angle_beta   90.00
_cell.angle_gamma   90.00
#
_symmetry.space_group_name_H-M   'P 1'
#
loop_
_entity.id
_entity.type
_entity.pdbx_description
1 polymer ?
#
loop_
_entity_poly.entity_id
_entity_poly.type
_entity_poly.pdbx_seq_one_letter_code
_entity_poly.pdbx_strand_id
1 'polypeptide(L)'
;MIPGYSRRRPGAKDYDCFIEELVHGLEGLQEAQLSFMVYGSYASGRYQAGRSDIDAVLIVPGDIVTDKHVIDTASVVVEAAQRDRHIPFQVTVSYLTLFQDKRFGPYLADFHSFFSLEGKVLLGEDPRPFLTKERMRNGIFHTMSFNLRKARLGLLLYTYHLAHDYEKLVKNFQNTLDCTSRAATKLLDSLDGKTRPDKREAKAICDVYPAIDPHIFQDIAFLYKDLSRLDQIYREPQRMLSLMQRATSTFESMIQEYKKEN
;
A
#
# COMPACT_ATOMS: atom_id res chain seq x y z
N MET A 1 5.28 30.43 4.72
CA MET A 1 6.32 29.39 4.55
C MET A 1 5.82 28.18 5.29
N ILE A 2 5.53 27.06 4.59
CA ILE A 2 5.04 25.83 5.21
C ILE A 2 6.22 25.22 5.96
N PRO A 3 6.17 25.08 7.29
CA PRO A 3 7.31 24.57 8.03
C PRO A 3 7.53 23.08 7.72
N GLY A 4 8.74 22.69 7.39
CA GLY A 4 9.22 21.36 7.69
C GLY A 4 9.18 20.31 6.58
N TYR A 5 8.94 20.60 5.29
CA TYR A 5 9.07 19.58 4.25
C TYR A 5 10.46 19.51 3.60
N SER A 6 11.50 19.51 4.44
CA SER A 6 12.89 19.34 4.00
C SER A 6 13.54 18.06 4.56
N ARG A 7 12.76 17.00 4.77
CA ARG A 7 13.39 15.71 5.13
C ARG A 7 14.15 15.17 3.92
N ARG A 8 15.41 14.75 4.17
CA ARG A 8 16.17 13.95 3.19
C ARG A 8 15.29 12.80 2.71
N ARG A 9 15.04 12.73 1.42
CA ARG A 9 14.37 11.57 0.85
C ARG A 9 15.34 10.41 0.74
N PRO A 10 14.94 9.20 1.16
CA PRO A 10 15.78 8.03 0.99
C PRO A 10 16.03 7.74 -0.50
N GLY A 11 17.27 7.45 -0.86
CA GLY A 11 17.65 6.96 -2.18
C GLY A 11 17.48 5.44 -2.29
N ALA A 12 17.65 4.88 -3.49
CA ALA A 12 17.51 3.43 -3.70
C ALA A 12 18.42 2.62 -2.77
N LYS A 13 19.68 3.05 -2.60
CA LYS A 13 20.63 2.42 -1.69
C LYS A 13 20.14 2.38 -0.22
N ASP A 14 19.41 3.41 0.21
CA ASP A 14 18.88 3.42 1.59
C ASP A 14 17.82 2.32 1.78
N TYR A 15 17.01 2.02 0.73
CA TYR A 15 16.04 0.92 0.75
C TYR A 15 16.72 -0.44 0.84
N ASP A 16 17.76 -0.66 0.03
CA ASP A 16 18.47 -1.92 0.01
C ASP A 16 19.19 -2.16 1.34
N CYS A 17 19.92 -1.15 1.85
CA CYS A 17 20.56 -1.23 3.16
C CYS A 17 19.56 -1.46 4.30
N PHE A 18 18.38 -0.83 4.25
CA PHE A 18 17.33 -1.06 5.25
C PHE A 18 16.90 -2.52 5.28
N ILE A 19 16.64 -3.11 4.11
CA ILE A 19 16.21 -4.52 4.02
C ILE A 19 17.33 -5.47 4.43
N GLU A 20 18.57 -5.23 4.00
CA GLU A 20 19.72 -6.05 4.38
C GLU A 20 19.92 -6.07 5.91
N GLU A 21 19.91 -4.91 6.56
CA GLU A 21 20.06 -4.81 8.02
C GLU A 21 18.85 -5.40 8.76
N LEU A 22 17.64 -5.22 8.23
CA LEU A 22 16.43 -5.81 8.81
C LEU A 22 16.47 -7.33 8.77
N VAL A 23 16.81 -7.92 7.62
CA VAL A 23 16.93 -9.38 7.46
C VAL A 23 18.02 -9.92 8.38
N HIS A 24 19.20 -9.30 8.36
CA HIS A 24 20.31 -9.74 9.22
C HIS A 24 19.95 -9.68 10.71
N GLY A 25 19.26 -8.63 11.16
CA GLY A 25 18.81 -8.53 12.54
C GLY A 25 17.74 -9.58 12.91
N LEU A 26 16.83 -9.88 11.98
CA LEU A 26 15.81 -10.93 12.17
C LEU A 26 16.40 -12.34 12.13
N GLU A 27 17.49 -12.58 11.39
CA GLU A 27 18.23 -13.85 11.42
C GLU A 27 18.72 -14.21 12.82
N GLY A 28 19.05 -13.21 13.63
CA GLY A 28 19.39 -13.43 15.05
C GLY A 28 18.24 -13.98 15.90
N LEU A 29 17.00 -13.96 15.40
CA LEU A 29 15.80 -14.49 16.02
C LEU A 29 15.38 -15.88 15.46
N GLN A 30 16.25 -16.56 14.73
CA GLN A 30 15.91 -17.81 14.01
C GLN A 30 15.39 -18.94 14.93
N GLU A 31 15.76 -18.96 16.20
CA GLU A 31 15.18 -19.92 17.16
C GLU A 31 13.66 -19.77 17.27
N ALA A 32 13.13 -18.60 16.91
CA ALA A 32 11.69 -18.32 16.94
C ALA A 32 10.95 -18.76 15.67
N GLN A 33 11.58 -19.41 14.68
CA GLN A 33 10.95 -19.86 13.43
C GLN A 33 10.18 -18.75 12.71
N LEU A 34 10.81 -17.57 12.55
CA LEU A 34 10.23 -16.44 11.85
C LEU A 34 10.27 -16.63 10.34
N SER A 35 9.25 -16.11 9.65
CA SER A 35 9.33 -15.88 8.20
C SER A 35 9.13 -14.39 7.91
N PHE A 36 9.99 -13.84 7.05
CA PHE A 36 9.90 -12.46 6.62
C PHE A 36 9.84 -12.39 5.10
N MET A 37 8.89 -11.63 4.60
CA MET A 37 8.61 -11.54 3.19
C MET A 37 8.27 -10.11 2.81
N VAL A 38 8.78 -9.65 1.67
CA VAL A 38 8.41 -8.38 1.05
C VAL A 38 7.54 -8.61 -0.18
N TYR A 39 6.65 -7.65 -0.48
CA TYR A 39 5.79 -7.72 -1.67
C TYR A 39 5.55 -6.32 -2.25
N GLY A 40 4.71 -6.21 -3.27
CA GLY A 40 4.35 -4.93 -3.88
C GLY A 40 5.47 -4.29 -4.69
N SER A 41 5.52 -2.96 -4.69
CA SER A 41 6.38 -2.21 -5.60
C SER A 41 7.87 -2.42 -5.36
N TYR A 42 8.32 -2.55 -4.11
CA TYR A 42 9.72 -2.81 -3.79
C TYR A 42 10.15 -4.19 -4.28
N ALA A 43 9.41 -5.22 -3.92
CA ALA A 43 9.72 -6.60 -4.30
C ALA A 43 9.79 -6.81 -5.82
N SER A 44 8.93 -6.11 -6.57
CA SER A 44 8.88 -6.18 -8.04
C SER A 44 9.84 -5.23 -8.76
N GLY A 45 10.59 -4.40 -8.03
CA GLY A 45 11.50 -3.41 -8.61
C GLY A 45 10.83 -2.19 -9.24
N ARG A 46 9.50 -2.02 -9.05
CA ARG A 46 8.74 -0.88 -9.58
C ARG A 46 8.61 0.29 -8.61
N TYR A 47 9.26 0.21 -7.44
CA TYR A 47 9.21 1.26 -6.44
C TYR A 47 9.90 2.55 -6.90
N GLN A 48 9.47 3.64 -6.35
CA GLN A 48 10.08 4.95 -6.53
C GLN A 48 10.74 5.37 -5.21
N ALA A 49 12.07 5.41 -5.22
CA ALA A 49 12.84 5.82 -4.04
C ALA A 49 12.39 7.19 -3.53
N GLY A 50 12.30 7.34 -2.22
CA GLY A 50 11.85 8.57 -1.56
C GLY A 50 10.33 8.77 -1.55
N ARG A 51 9.54 7.84 -2.14
CA ARG A 51 8.08 7.90 -2.16
C ARG A 51 7.42 6.59 -1.79
N SER A 52 7.81 5.49 -2.44
CA SER A 52 7.18 4.19 -2.23
C SER A 52 7.50 3.66 -0.83
N ASP A 53 6.51 3.04 -0.22
CA ASP A 53 6.71 2.22 0.95
C ASP A 53 7.29 0.84 0.59
N ILE A 54 7.82 0.17 1.59
CA ILE A 54 8.13 -1.25 1.53
C ILE A 54 6.99 -1.97 2.24
N ASP A 55 6.22 -2.75 1.47
CA ASP A 55 5.19 -3.62 2.00
C ASP A 55 5.81 -4.96 2.42
N ALA A 56 5.56 -5.40 3.65
CA ALA A 56 6.14 -6.62 4.19
C ALA A 56 5.14 -7.42 5.03
N VAL A 57 5.47 -8.69 5.22
CA VAL A 57 4.81 -9.59 6.16
C VAL A 57 5.87 -10.23 7.03
N LEU A 58 5.67 -10.12 8.33
CA LEU A 58 6.42 -10.86 9.35
C LEU A 58 5.50 -11.93 9.92
N ILE A 59 5.85 -13.19 9.72
CA ILE A 59 5.15 -14.33 10.31
C ILE A 59 5.93 -14.73 11.54
N VAL A 60 5.24 -14.74 12.66
CA VAL A 60 5.79 -15.10 13.95
C VAL A 60 5.26 -16.47 14.37
N PRO A 61 6.01 -17.23 15.17
CA PRO A 61 5.52 -18.49 15.71
C PRO A 61 4.35 -18.28 16.68
N GLY A 62 3.60 -19.34 16.89
CA GLY A 62 2.49 -19.33 17.83
C GLY A 62 1.13 -19.27 17.15
N ASP A 63 0.13 -18.99 17.94
CA ASP A 63 -1.27 -18.89 17.55
C ASP A 63 -1.76 -17.44 17.80
N ILE A 64 -3.03 -17.23 18.05
CA ILE A 64 -3.69 -15.93 18.24
C ILE A 64 -2.93 -15.00 19.21
N VAL A 65 -2.28 -15.55 20.22
CA VAL A 65 -1.47 -14.77 21.18
C VAL A 65 0.00 -14.90 20.81
N THR A 66 0.54 -13.83 20.24
CA THR A 66 1.96 -13.74 19.89
C THR A 66 2.84 -13.58 21.13
N ASP A 67 4.01 -14.20 21.13
CA ASP A 67 5.01 -13.94 22.14
C ASP A 67 5.49 -12.48 22.05
N LYS A 68 5.24 -11.72 23.11
CA LYS A 68 5.63 -10.29 23.17
C LYS A 68 7.13 -10.10 23.06
N HIS A 69 7.92 -11.02 23.60
CA HIS A 69 9.38 -10.93 23.49
C HIS A 69 9.87 -10.95 22.05
N VAL A 70 9.27 -11.79 21.21
CA VAL A 70 9.59 -11.84 19.77
C VAL A 70 9.21 -10.52 19.09
N ILE A 71 8.05 -9.94 19.39
CA ILE A 71 7.62 -8.66 18.83
C ILE A 71 8.52 -7.52 19.32
N ASP A 72 8.83 -7.47 20.60
CA ASP A 72 9.68 -6.42 21.17
C ASP A 72 11.08 -6.46 20.55
N THR A 73 11.65 -7.66 20.40
CA THR A 73 12.98 -7.81 19.78
C THR A 73 12.94 -7.45 18.29
N ALA A 74 11.92 -7.88 17.55
CA ALA A 74 11.74 -7.49 16.15
C ALA A 74 11.58 -5.96 16.01
N SER A 75 10.90 -5.30 16.95
CA SER A 75 10.75 -3.85 16.98
C SER A 75 12.10 -3.13 17.11
N VAL A 76 12.99 -3.62 17.95
CA VAL A 76 14.36 -3.08 18.09
C VAL A 76 15.16 -3.26 16.81
N VAL A 77 15.01 -4.39 16.13
CA VAL A 77 15.66 -4.64 14.83
C VAL A 77 15.14 -3.66 13.77
N VAL A 78 13.82 -3.43 13.71
CA VAL A 78 13.22 -2.45 12.78
C VAL A 78 13.73 -1.05 13.07
N GLU A 79 13.79 -0.64 14.33
CA GLU A 79 14.32 0.67 14.74
C GLU A 79 15.78 0.82 14.32
N ALA A 80 16.62 -0.19 14.57
CA ALA A 80 18.03 -0.17 14.19
C ALA A 80 18.21 -0.05 12.66
N ALA A 81 17.45 -0.81 11.87
CA ALA A 81 17.49 -0.74 10.41
C ALA A 81 16.99 0.61 9.88
N GLN A 82 16.05 1.25 10.57
CA GLN A 82 15.52 2.56 10.16
C GLN A 82 16.51 3.72 10.31
N ARG A 83 17.37 3.72 11.29
CA ARG A 83 18.31 4.80 11.65
C ARG A 83 18.48 5.87 10.57
N ASP A 84 17.91 7.04 10.75
CA ASP A 84 18.04 8.21 9.85
C ASP A 84 17.70 7.99 8.36
N ARG A 85 17.26 6.78 7.98
CA ARG A 85 16.91 6.45 6.59
C ARG A 85 15.52 6.95 6.20
N HIS A 86 14.60 6.99 7.17
CA HIS A 86 13.20 7.43 6.96
C HIS A 86 12.48 6.65 5.85
N ILE A 87 12.75 5.33 5.74
CA ILE A 87 12.08 4.46 4.77
C ILE A 87 10.61 4.30 5.18
N PRO A 88 9.65 4.62 4.30
CA PRO A 88 8.27 4.25 4.55
C PRO A 88 8.14 2.72 4.58
N PHE A 89 7.84 2.17 5.75
CA PHE A 89 7.77 0.74 5.96
C PHE A 89 6.40 0.36 6.52
N GLN A 90 5.73 -0.55 5.85
CA GLN A 90 4.45 -1.09 6.26
C GLN A 90 4.56 -2.60 6.42
N VAL A 91 4.52 -3.08 7.65
CA VAL A 91 4.61 -4.50 7.97
C VAL A 91 3.30 -5.00 8.57
N THR A 92 2.82 -6.13 8.05
CA THR A 92 1.75 -6.91 8.66
C THR A 92 2.38 -8.01 9.50
N VAL A 93 2.15 -7.99 10.79
CA VAL A 93 2.56 -9.08 11.69
C VAL A 93 1.43 -10.09 11.75
N SER A 94 1.76 -11.35 11.51
CA SER A 94 0.79 -12.43 11.45
C SER A 94 1.40 -13.75 11.94
N TYR A 95 0.59 -14.77 12.05
CA TYR A 95 1.03 -16.14 12.32
C TYR A 95 0.45 -17.10 11.26
N LEU A 96 1.08 -18.24 11.08
CA LEU A 96 0.81 -19.14 9.96
C LEU A 96 -0.66 -19.60 9.92
N THR A 97 -1.25 -19.92 11.07
CA THR A 97 -2.63 -20.39 11.16
C THR A 97 -3.66 -19.34 10.70
N LEU A 98 -3.34 -18.03 10.79
CA LEU A 98 -4.20 -16.97 10.23
C LEU A 98 -4.34 -17.05 8.71
N PHE A 99 -3.34 -17.52 8.00
CA PHE A 99 -3.45 -17.74 6.55
C PHE A 99 -4.44 -18.85 6.22
N GLN A 100 -4.67 -19.75 7.14
CA GLN A 100 -5.61 -20.87 7.01
C GLN A 100 -7.02 -20.47 7.49
N ASP A 101 -7.14 -19.51 8.42
CA ASP A 101 -8.41 -19.07 8.98
C ASP A 101 -9.15 -18.15 8.01
N LYS A 102 -10.39 -18.53 7.65
CA LYS A 102 -11.23 -17.77 6.72
C LYS A 102 -11.81 -16.49 7.33
N ARG A 103 -11.85 -16.36 8.67
CA ARG A 103 -12.49 -15.27 9.41
C ARG A 103 -11.52 -14.13 9.70
N PHE A 104 -10.30 -14.44 10.08
CA PHE A 104 -9.30 -13.51 10.57
C PHE A 104 -8.10 -13.38 9.63
N GLY A 105 -8.24 -13.87 8.40
CA GLY A 105 -7.18 -13.78 7.41
C GLY A 105 -6.81 -12.33 7.07
N PRO A 106 -5.54 -12.07 6.73
CA PRO A 106 -5.06 -10.74 6.39
C PRO A 106 -5.82 -10.16 5.19
N TYR A 107 -5.74 -8.87 5.00
CA TYR A 107 -6.37 -8.07 3.94
C TYR A 107 -6.25 -8.73 2.56
N LEU A 108 -7.37 -9.30 2.11
CA LEU A 108 -7.35 -10.43 1.22
C LEU A 108 -7.00 -10.09 -0.22
N ALA A 109 -7.46 -8.98 -0.78
CA ALA A 109 -7.30 -8.75 -2.21
C ALA A 109 -5.94 -8.18 -2.60
N ASP A 110 -5.45 -7.13 -1.92
CA ASP A 110 -4.14 -6.56 -2.24
C ASP A 110 -3.02 -7.52 -1.85
N PHE A 111 -3.17 -8.13 -0.69
CA PHE A 111 -2.24 -9.11 -0.18
C PHE A 111 -2.11 -10.32 -1.10
N HIS A 112 -3.22 -10.88 -1.58
CA HIS A 112 -3.19 -12.01 -2.49
C HIS A 112 -2.63 -11.67 -3.86
N SER A 113 -3.02 -10.54 -4.46
CA SER A 113 -2.51 -10.20 -5.78
C SER A 113 -1.02 -9.86 -5.77
N PHE A 114 -0.56 -9.07 -4.82
CA PHE A 114 0.85 -8.68 -4.75
C PHE A 114 1.72 -9.74 -4.07
N PHE A 115 1.21 -10.33 -2.99
CA PHE A 115 1.94 -11.31 -2.21
C PHE A 115 2.18 -12.61 -3.00
N SER A 116 1.13 -13.16 -3.63
CA SER A 116 1.23 -14.41 -4.36
C SER A 116 2.02 -14.31 -5.67
N LEU A 117 1.97 -13.15 -6.35
CA LEU A 117 2.61 -12.95 -7.65
C LEU A 117 4.01 -12.35 -7.54
N GLU A 118 4.21 -11.40 -6.63
CA GLU A 118 5.41 -10.57 -6.58
C GLU A 118 6.18 -10.70 -5.28
N GLY A 119 5.63 -11.43 -4.31
CA GLY A 119 6.26 -11.59 -3.01
C GLY A 119 7.60 -12.32 -3.10
N LYS A 120 8.57 -11.85 -2.32
CA LYS A 120 9.88 -12.46 -2.15
C LYS A 120 10.08 -12.83 -0.69
N VAL A 121 10.30 -14.11 -0.42
CA VAL A 121 10.71 -14.59 0.89
C VAL A 121 12.15 -14.19 1.11
N LEU A 122 12.45 -13.49 2.16
CA LEU A 122 13.78 -13.04 2.52
C LEU A 122 14.34 -13.84 3.70
N LEU A 123 13.45 -14.39 4.55
CA LEU A 123 13.82 -15.21 5.70
C LEU A 123 12.71 -16.24 5.98
N GLY A 124 13.09 -17.45 6.38
CA GLY A 124 12.18 -18.50 6.84
C GLY A 124 11.40 -19.20 5.74
N GLU A 125 10.28 -19.82 6.10
CA GLU A 125 9.45 -20.60 5.18
C GLU A 125 8.51 -19.73 4.33
N ASP A 126 8.23 -20.21 3.12
CA ASP A 126 7.26 -19.53 2.22
C ASP A 126 5.82 -19.83 2.64
N PRO A 127 5.05 -18.83 3.10
CA PRO A 127 3.67 -19.03 3.53
C PRO A 127 2.67 -19.10 2.35
N ARG A 128 3.06 -18.82 1.12
CA ARG A 128 2.16 -18.74 -0.05
C ARG A 128 1.42 -20.04 -0.37
N PRO A 129 1.95 -21.25 -0.13
CA PRO A 129 1.20 -22.48 -0.35
C PRO A 129 -0.11 -22.58 0.46
N PHE A 130 -0.22 -21.84 1.57
CA PHE A 130 -1.43 -21.81 2.39
C PHE A 130 -2.51 -20.82 1.89
N LEU A 131 -2.22 -20.04 0.83
CA LEU A 131 -3.16 -19.11 0.23
C LEU A 131 -4.05 -19.81 -0.79
N THR A 132 -5.36 -19.60 -0.71
CA THR A 132 -6.32 -20.19 -1.65
C THR A 132 -6.87 -19.16 -2.65
N LYS A 133 -7.10 -19.56 -3.91
CA LYS A 133 -7.66 -18.69 -4.96
C LYS A 133 -9.06 -18.15 -4.62
N GLU A 134 -9.85 -18.91 -3.88
CA GLU A 134 -11.21 -18.52 -3.47
C GLU A 134 -11.22 -17.29 -2.58
N ARG A 135 -10.22 -17.14 -1.73
CA ARG A 135 -10.05 -15.95 -0.88
C ARG A 135 -9.77 -14.68 -1.70
N MET A 136 -9.12 -14.79 -2.85
CA MET A 136 -8.80 -13.65 -3.70
C MET A 136 -10.04 -12.93 -4.24
N ARG A 137 -11.06 -13.67 -4.72
CA ARG A 137 -12.26 -13.08 -5.31
C ARG A 137 -13.09 -12.29 -4.30
N ASN A 138 -13.30 -12.84 -3.12
CA ASN A 138 -14.13 -12.23 -2.07
C ASN A 138 -13.47 -11.00 -1.44
N GLY A 139 -12.15 -10.86 -1.56
CA GLY A 139 -11.40 -9.73 -0.99
C GLY A 139 -11.48 -8.45 -1.81
N ILE A 140 -11.78 -8.49 -3.11
CA ILE A 140 -11.73 -7.31 -3.99
C ILE A 140 -12.68 -6.22 -3.50
N PHE A 141 -13.95 -6.55 -3.25
CA PHE A 141 -14.94 -5.57 -2.80
C PHE A 141 -14.67 -5.07 -1.40
N HIS A 142 -14.14 -5.91 -0.51
CA HIS A 142 -13.72 -5.49 0.81
C HIS A 142 -12.60 -4.44 0.71
N THR A 143 -11.60 -4.70 -0.11
CA THR A 143 -10.49 -3.77 -0.37
C THR A 143 -10.99 -2.46 -0.99
N MET A 144 -11.88 -2.52 -1.97
CA MET A 144 -12.49 -1.32 -2.56
C MET A 144 -13.25 -0.50 -1.51
N SER A 145 -14.08 -1.15 -0.70
CA SER A 145 -14.83 -0.49 0.38
C SER A 145 -13.91 0.15 1.41
N PHE A 146 -12.83 -0.52 1.80
CA PHE A 146 -11.83 0.03 2.71
C PHE A 146 -11.13 1.25 2.11
N ASN A 147 -10.68 1.16 0.86
CA ASN A 147 -10.01 2.25 0.16
C ASN A 147 -10.91 3.46 -0.04
N LEU A 148 -12.20 3.26 -0.36
CA LEU A 148 -13.17 4.35 -0.47
C LEU A 148 -13.36 5.09 0.85
N ARG A 149 -13.51 4.35 1.95
CA ARG A 149 -13.61 4.96 3.29
C ARG A 149 -12.36 5.76 3.63
N LYS A 150 -11.19 5.25 3.27
CA LYS A 150 -9.90 5.94 3.49
C LYS A 150 -9.80 7.25 2.68
N ALA A 151 -10.21 7.23 1.40
CA ALA A 151 -10.23 8.42 0.55
C ALA A 151 -11.21 9.49 1.10
N ARG A 152 -12.43 9.09 1.46
CA ARG A 152 -13.43 9.98 2.07
C ARG A 152 -12.98 10.56 3.39
N LEU A 153 -12.33 9.77 4.24
CA LEU A 153 -11.76 10.25 5.50
C LEU A 153 -10.67 11.30 5.26
N GLY A 154 -9.85 11.12 4.22
CA GLY A 154 -8.86 12.11 3.80
C GLY A 154 -9.48 13.46 3.46
N LEU A 155 -10.60 13.46 2.72
CA LEU A 155 -11.36 14.68 2.41
C LEU A 155 -12.02 15.28 3.67
N LEU A 156 -12.65 14.46 4.49
CA LEU A 156 -13.31 14.92 5.71
C LEU A 156 -12.35 15.65 6.65
N LEU A 157 -11.15 15.12 6.79
CA LEU A 157 -10.12 15.66 7.67
C LEU A 157 -9.19 16.69 7.00
N TYR A 158 -9.46 17.06 5.74
CA TYR A 158 -8.58 17.95 4.96
C TYR A 158 -8.27 19.25 5.70
N THR A 159 -9.30 20.00 6.10
CA THR A 159 -9.14 21.30 6.76
C THR A 159 -8.44 21.17 8.11
N TYR A 160 -8.78 20.13 8.87
CA TYR A 160 -8.14 19.85 10.15
C TYR A 160 -6.61 19.59 9.96
N HIS A 161 -6.25 18.73 9.02
CA HIS A 161 -4.84 18.43 8.76
C HIS A 161 -4.08 19.60 8.12
N LEU A 162 -4.75 20.42 7.31
CA LEU A 162 -4.16 21.64 6.77
C LEU A 162 -3.75 22.61 7.89
N ALA A 163 -4.53 22.69 8.94
CA ALA A 163 -4.26 23.59 10.06
C ALA A 163 -3.31 23.01 11.11
N HIS A 164 -3.30 21.70 11.33
CA HIS A 164 -2.68 21.10 12.51
C HIS A 164 -1.64 20.02 12.21
N ASP A 165 -1.70 19.35 11.05
CA ASP A 165 -0.82 18.20 10.72
C ASP A 165 -0.62 18.09 9.21
N TYR A 166 0.26 18.92 8.70
CA TYR A 166 0.47 18.99 7.26
C TYR A 166 1.10 17.71 6.68
N GLU A 167 1.92 17.00 7.43
CA GLU A 167 2.49 15.71 7.00
C GLU A 167 1.36 14.67 6.78
N LYS A 168 0.39 14.68 7.68
CA LYS A 168 -0.79 13.82 7.56
C LYS A 168 -1.65 14.21 6.37
N LEU A 169 -1.78 15.51 6.09
CA LEU A 169 -2.47 15.99 4.89
C LEU A 169 -1.82 15.44 3.62
N VAL A 170 -0.50 15.57 3.50
CA VAL A 170 0.25 15.05 2.35
C VAL A 170 0.09 13.53 2.21
N LYS A 171 0.16 12.80 3.31
CA LYS A 171 -0.07 11.35 3.32
C LYS A 171 -1.49 10.99 2.88
N ASN A 172 -2.49 11.72 3.34
CA ASN A 172 -3.89 11.50 2.95
C ASN A 172 -4.11 11.83 1.47
N PHE A 173 -3.47 12.87 0.95
CA PHE A 173 -3.49 13.21 -0.46
C PHE A 173 -2.93 12.05 -1.31
N GLN A 174 -1.72 11.57 -1.01
CA GLN A 174 -1.12 10.43 -1.70
C GLN A 174 -2.01 9.19 -1.63
N ASN A 175 -2.51 8.87 -0.45
CA ASN A 175 -3.41 7.74 -0.24
C ASN A 175 -4.68 7.84 -1.10
N THR A 176 -5.27 9.04 -1.22
CA THR A 176 -6.48 9.23 -2.03
C THR A 176 -6.23 8.92 -3.49
N LEU A 177 -5.12 9.43 -4.06
CA LEU A 177 -4.75 9.14 -5.45
C LEU A 177 -4.45 7.66 -5.67
N ASP A 178 -3.69 7.06 -4.76
CA ASP A 178 -3.33 5.63 -4.81
C ASP A 178 -4.55 4.72 -4.65
N CYS A 179 -5.47 5.05 -3.74
CA CYS A 179 -6.72 4.30 -3.54
C CYS A 179 -7.58 4.32 -4.80
N THR A 180 -7.66 5.45 -5.50
CA THR A 180 -8.45 5.58 -6.74
C THR A 180 -7.86 4.72 -7.85
N SER A 181 -6.54 4.77 -8.07
CA SER A 181 -5.87 3.94 -9.07
C SER A 181 -5.97 2.44 -8.74
N ARG A 182 -5.81 2.09 -7.46
CA ARG A 182 -5.95 0.70 -6.98
C ARG A 182 -7.37 0.19 -7.15
N ALA A 183 -8.38 1.01 -6.89
CA ALA A 183 -9.77 0.64 -7.10
C ALA A 183 -10.06 0.32 -8.57
N ALA A 184 -9.56 1.15 -9.50
CA ALA A 184 -9.73 0.91 -10.92
C ALA A 184 -9.12 -0.43 -11.37
N THR A 185 -7.88 -0.72 -10.97
CA THR A 185 -7.24 -2.00 -11.30
C THR A 185 -7.96 -3.19 -10.67
N LYS A 186 -8.44 -3.06 -9.42
CA LYS A 186 -9.18 -4.14 -8.75
C LYS A 186 -10.55 -4.39 -9.37
N LEU A 187 -11.21 -3.33 -9.83
CA LEU A 187 -12.47 -3.48 -10.53
C LEU A 187 -12.26 -4.20 -11.87
N LEU A 188 -11.23 -3.83 -12.63
CA LEU A 188 -10.85 -4.56 -13.86
C LEU A 188 -10.53 -6.03 -13.56
N ASP A 189 -9.78 -6.32 -12.50
CA ASP A 189 -9.45 -7.68 -12.05
C ASP A 189 -10.74 -8.50 -11.78
N SER A 190 -11.78 -7.85 -11.22
CA SER A 190 -13.06 -8.51 -10.94
C SER A 190 -13.86 -8.82 -12.21
N LEU A 191 -13.72 -7.99 -13.25
CA LEU A 191 -14.48 -8.09 -14.48
C LEU A 191 -13.91 -9.15 -15.44
N ASP A 192 -12.58 -9.22 -15.57
CA ASP A 192 -11.94 -10.10 -16.56
C ASP A 192 -11.13 -11.26 -15.95
N GLY A 193 -11.09 -11.35 -14.63
CA GLY A 193 -10.38 -12.41 -13.90
C GLY A 193 -8.86 -12.36 -13.99
N LYS A 194 -8.29 -11.30 -14.59
CA LYS A 194 -6.85 -11.07 -14.60
C LYS A 194 -6.42 -10.42 -13.29
N THR A 195 -5.12 -10.39 -13.05
CA THR A 195 -4.54 -9.69 -11.91
C THR A 195 -3.61 -8.60 -12.41
N ARG A 196 -3.89 -7.35 -12.00
CA ARG A 196 -3.11 -6.17 -12.39
C ARG A 196 -2.39 -5.59 -11.17
N PRO A 197 -1.12 -5.93 -10.99
CA PRO A 197 -0.33 -5.36 -9.90
C PRO A 197 0.08 -3.90 -10.15
N ASP A 198 0.08 -3.46 -11.42
CA ASP A 198 0.55 -2.14 -11.81
C ASP A 198 -0.58 -1.10 -11.81
N LYS A 199 -0.52 -0.14 -10.91
CA LYS A 199 -1.49 0.98 -10.84
C LYS A 199 -1.52 1.85 -12.10
N ARG A 200 -0.49 1.79 -12.96
CA ARG A 200 -0.48 2.51 -14.25
C ARG A 200 -1.52 2.00 -15.24
N GLU A 201 -1.98 0.77 -15.04
CA GLU A 201 -3.06 0.17 -15.83
C GLU A 201 -4.45 0.69 -15.47
N ALA A 202 -4.57 1.50 -14.40
CA ALA A 202 -5.84 2.02 -13.89
C ALA A 202 -6.69 2.74 -14.97
N LYS A 203 -6.04 3.43 -15.92
CA LYS A 203 -6.74 4.14 -16.99
C LYS A 203 -7.59 3.21 -17.87
N ALA A 204 -7.25 1.94 -17.99
CA ALA A 204 -8.00 0.97 -18.77
C ALA A 204 -9.46 0.78 -18.30
N ILE A 205 -9.79 1.22 -17.08
CA ILE A 205 -11.19 1.24 -16.59
C ILE A 205 -12.09 2.12 -17.44
N CYS A 206 -11.54 3.17 -18.06
CA CYS A 206 -12.28 4.09 -18.91
C CYS A 206 -12.68 3.47 -20.26
N ASP A 207 -11.99 2.41 -20.68
CA ASP A 207 -12.36 1.62 -21.88
C ASP A 207 -13.57 0.75 -21.58
N VAL A 208 -13.75 0.31 -20.33
CA VAL A 208 -14.90 -0.48 -19.87
C VAL A 208 -16.07 0.42 -19.51
N TYR A 209 -15.82 1.52 -18.83
CA TYR A 209 -16.81 2.49 -18.37
C TYR A 209 -16.52 3.88 -18.96
N PRO A 210 -16.99 4.18 -20.19
CA PRO A 210 -16.70 5.45 -20.88
C PRO A 210 -17.20 6.71 -20.15
N ALA A 211 -18.13 6.57 -19.22
CA ALA A 211 -18.60 7.67 -18.37
C ALA A 211 -17.57 8.12 -17.33
N ILE A 212 -16.49 7.36 -17.10
CA ILE A 212 -15.45 7.71 -16.14
C ILE A 212 -14.44 8.65 -16.80
N ASP A 213 -14.19 9.78 -16.14
CA ASP A 213 -13.21 10.77 -16.60
C ASP A 213 -11.78 10.20 -16.59
N PRO A 214 -11.12 10.05 -17.75
CA PRO A 214 -9.75 9.54 -17.82
C PRO A 214 -8.70 10.52 -17.32
N HIS A 215 -9.02 11.80 -17.18
CA HIS A 215 -8.05 12.86 -16.85
C HIS A 215 -7.47 12.68 -15.46
N ILE A 216 -8.21 12.13 -14.50
CA ILE A 216 -7.67 11.89 -13.15
C ILE A 216 -6.51 10.89 -13.18
N PHE A 217 -6.60 9.82 -13.99
CA PHE A 217 -5.53 8.84 -14.13
C PHE A 217 -4.31 9.41 -14.86
N GLN A 218 -4.53 10.33 -15.81
CA GLN A 218 -3.46 11.06 -16.48
C GLN A 218 -2.75 12.01 -15.51
N ASP A 219 -3.50 12.74 -14.69
CA ASP A 219 -2.95 13.62 -13.65
C ASP A 219 -2.12 12.83 -12.64
N ILE A 220 -2.64 11.69 -12.16
CA ILE A 220 -1.92 10.81 -11.24
C ILE A 220 -0.62 10.30 -11.88
N ALA A 221 -0.69 9.79 -13.10
CA ALA A 221 0.49 9.31 -13.81
C ALA A 221 1.53 10.42 -14.04
N PHE A 222 1.07 11.61 -14.39
CA PHE A 222 1.92 12.79 -14.57
C PHE A 222 2.64 13.21 -13.30
N LEU A 223 1.92 13.25 -12.17
CA LEU A 223 2.50 13.60 -10.86
C LEU A 223 3.52 12.56 -10.39
N TYR A 224 3.24 11.29 -10.64
CA TYR A 224 4.07 10.20 -10.17
C TYR A 224 5.30 9.92 -11.04
N LYS A 225 5.33 10.50 -12.24
CA LYS A 225 6.51 10.42 -13.11
C LYS A 225 7.71 11.19 -12.57
N ASP A 226 7.46 12.26 -11.79
CA ASP A 226 8.50 13.14 -11.28
C ASP A 226 8.12 13.67 -9.89
N LEU A 227 8.94 13.33 -8.88
CA LEU A 227 8.71 13.73 -7.49
C LEU A 227 8.73 15.26 -7.29
N SER A 228 9.44 16.01 -8.14
CA SER A 228 9.44 17.47 -8.05
C SER A 228 8.06 18.08 -8.29
N ARG A 229 7.24 17.43 -9.11
CA ARG A 229 5.85 17.83 -9.37
C ARG A 229 4.95 17.60 -8.15
N LEU A 230 5.17 16.48 -7.45
CA LEU A 230 4.50 16.25 -6.18
C LEU A 230 4.87 17.30 -5.14
N ASP A 231 6.15 17.69 -5.07
CA ASP A 231 6.60 18.76 -4.17
C ASP A 231 5.96 20.11 -4.47
N GLN A 232 5.72 20.41 -5.74
CA GLN A 232 4.98 21.61 -6.13
C GLN A 232 3.53 21.54 -5.63
N ILE A 233 2.84 20.41 -5.87
CA ILE A 233 1.46 20.21 -5.40
C ILE A 233 1.36 20.30 -3.89
N TYR A 234 2.32 19.75 -3.14
CA TYR A 234 2.33 19.86 -1.68
C TYR A 234 2.44 21.28 -1.16
N ARG A 235 2.82 22.25 -1.98
CA ARG A 235 2.84 23.68 -1.64
C ARG A 235 1.57 24.40 -2.06
N GLU A 236 0.65 23.72 -2.73
CA GLU A 236 -0.58 24.26 -3.31
C GLU A 236 -1.82 23.59 -2.69
N PRO A 237 -2.22 23.91 -1.44
CA PRO A 237 -3.28 23.22 -0.74
C PRO A 237 -4.59 23.13 -1.54
N GLN A 238 -5.01 24.23 -2.18
CA GLN A 238 -6.25 24.22 -2.97
C GLN A 238 -6.20 23.23 -4.14
N ARG A 239 -5.05 23.08 -4.77
CA ARG A 239 -4.85 22.12 -5.85
C ARG A 239 -4.84 20.68 -5.33
N MET A 240 -4.25 20.45 -4.15
CA MET A 240 -4.36 19.15 -3.46
C MET A 240 -5.82 18.80 -3.20
N LEU A 241 -6.61 19.73 -2.63
CA LEU A 241 -8.02 19.51 -2.37
C LEU A 241 -8.80 19.17 -3.64
N SER A 242 -8.61 19.95 -4.71
CA SER A 242 -9.28 19.72 -6.00
C SER A 242 -8.96 18.32 -6.56
N LEU A 243 -7.70 17.91 -6.51
CA LEU A 243 -7.29 16.58 -6.97
C LEU A 243 -7.88 15.45 -6.09
N MET A 244 -7.91 15.62 -4.76
CA MET A 244 -8.54 14.66 -3.86
C MET A 244 -10.04 14.52 -4.12
N GLN A 245 -10.73 15.65 -4.34
CA GLN A 245 -12.17 15.65 -4.65
C GLN A 245 -12.44 14.92 -5.97
N ARG A 246 -11.70 15.23 -7.02
CA ARG A 246 -11.82 14.56 -8.32
C ARG A 246 -11.52 13.08 -8.23
N ALA A 247 -10.45 12.70 -7.53
CA ALA A 247 -10.06 11.30 -7.35
C ALA A 247 -11.15 10.52 -6.59
N THR A 248 -11.68 11.09 -5.51
CA THR A 248 -12.75 10.43 -4.73
C THR A 248 -14.04 10.32 -5.56
N SER A 249 -14.43 11.39 -6.28
CA SER A 249 -15.59 11.38 -7.17
C SER A 249 -15.46 10.32 -8.27
N THR A 250 -14.28 10.21 -8.90
CA THR A 250 -13.99 9.17 -9.89
C THR A 250 -14.12 7.77 -9.28
N PHE A 251 -13.61 7.59 -8.06
CA PHE A 251 -13.77 6.32 -7.35
C PHE A 251 -15.24 5.97 -7.13
N GLU A 252 -16.05 6.93 -6.68
CA GLU A 252 -17.49 6.73 -6.48
C GLU A 252 -18.21 6.41 -7.79
N SER A 253 -17.87 7.10 -8.87
CA SER A 253 -18.41 6.83 -10.20
C SER A 253 -18.10 5.41 -10.68
N MET A 254 -16.88 4.90 -10.48
CA MET A 254 -16.53 3.52 -10.79
C MET A 254 -17.44 2.51 -10.10
N ILE A 255 -17.74 2.73 -8.81
CA ILE A 255 -18.64 1.86 -8.06
C ILE A 255 -20.08 1.96 -8.60
N GLN A 256 -20.51 3.17 -8.95
CA GLN A 256 -21.86 3.37 -9.50
C GLN A 256 -22.04 2.68 -10.84
N GLU A 257 -21.07 2.80 -11.77
CA GLU A 257 -21.11 2.13 -13.05
C GLU A 257 -21.13 0.61 -12.88
N TYR A 258 -20.25 0.07 -12.04
CA TYR A 258 -20.25 -1.35 -11.74
C TYR A 258 -21.61 -1.86 -11.20
N LYS A 259 -22.26 -1.08 -10.32
CA LYS A 259 -23.55 -1.45 -9.72
C LYS A 259 -24.73 -1.37 -10.70
N LYS A 260 -24.60 -0.67 -11.83
CA LYS A 260 -25.66 -0.64 -12.85
C LYS A 260 -25.69 -1.93 -13.67
N GLU A 261 -24.56 -2.62 -13.77
CA GLU A 261 -24.41 -3.81 -14.60
C GLU A 261 -24.55 -5.12 -13.80
N ASN A 262 -24.49 -5.05 -12.49
CA ASN A 262 -24.54 -6.17 -11.54
C ASN A 262 -25.51 -5.92 -10.40
#